data_3e34dc3a4f42c5700cfa168166a84f9f
#
_entry.id   3e34dc3a4f42c5700cfa168166a84f9f
#
_cell.length_a   1.000
_cell.length_b   1.000
_cell.length_c   1.000
_cell.angle_alpha   90.00
_cell.angle_beta   90.00
_cell.angle_gamma   90.00
#
_symmetry.space_group_name_H-M   'P 1'
#
loop_
_entity.id
_entity.type
_entity.pdbx_description
1 polymer ?
#
loop_
_entity_poly.entity_id
_entity_poly.type
_entity_poly.pdbx_seq_one_letter_code
_entity_poly.pdbx_strand_id
1 'polypeptide(L)'
;MLEQVLASLPGVPDPEGRVLHGFEHNEDAVILRTPPAGMALVQTVDVLSPLGNNPRLFGQVAAANALSDVYAVGGVPWSAMNIAAFPAQDVPLEVFAEILAGGLEKIVEAGAVLAGG
;
A
#
# COMPACT_ATOMS: atom_id res chain seq x y z
N MET A 1 17.78 4.82 -2.55
CA MET A 1 17.19 3.54 -3.01
C MET A 1 15.68 3.53 -2.92
N LEU A 2 15.10 3.57 -1.73
CA LEU A 2 13.64 3.62 -1.55
C LEU A 2 12.99 4.83 -2.23
N GLU A 3 13.58 6.00 -2.11
CA GLU A 3 13.11 7.22 -2.78
C GLU A 3 12.96 7.07 -4.30
N GLN A 4 13.90 6.40 -4.94
CA GLN A 4 13.84 6.15 -6.39
C GLN A 4 12.68 5.24 -6.77
N VAL A 5 12.40 4.23 -5.96
CA VAL A 5 11.28 3.31 -6.17
C VAL A 5 9.96 4.03 -5.96
N LEU A 6 9.82 4.79 -4.88
CA LEU A 6 8.61 5.56 -4.59
C LEU A 6 8.34 6.62 -5.67
N ALA A 7 9.40 7.29 -6.16
CA ALA A 7 9.28 8.25 -7.24
C ALA A 7 8.84 7.63 -8.57
N SER A 8 9.05 6.33 -8.77
CA SER A 8 8.62 5.61 -9.97
C SER A 8 7.14 5.20 -9.96
N LEU A 9 6.49 5.27 -8.78
CA LEU A 9 5.07 4.94 -8.67
C LEU A 9 4.21 6.03 -9.32
N PRO A 10 3.08 5.66 -9.96
CA PRO A 10 2.12 6.64 -10.42
C PRO A 10 1.55 7.44 -9.26
N GLY A 11 1.02 8.64 -9.55
CA GLY A 11 0.37 9.48 -8.55
C GLY A 11 -0.76 8.71 -7.83
N VAL A 12 -0.86 8.90 -6.52
CA VAL A 12 -1.88 8.26 -5.69
C VAL A 12 -3.09 9.18 -5.58
N PRO A 13 -4.27 8.78 -6.11
CA PRO A 13 -5.47 9.61 -5.99
C PRO A 13 -5.97 9.64 -4.54
N ASP A 14 -6.25 10.83 -4.04
CA ASP A 14 -6.85 11.06 -2.73
C ASP A 14 -7.88 12.19 -2.80
N PRO A 15 -9.02 11.95 -3.50
CA PRO A 15 -10.01 13.01 -3.75
C PRO A 15 -10.67 13.54 -2.48
N GLU A 16 -10.68 12.79 -1.39
CA GLU A 16 -11.29 13.19 -0.12
C GLU A 16 -10.29 13.80 0.87
N GLY A 17 -9.00 13.88 0.53
CA GLY A 17 -7.98 14.40 1.41
C GLY A 17 -7.82 13.59 2.70
N ARG A 18 -7.78 12.26 2.60
CA ARG A 18 -7.65 11.33 3.74
C ARG A 18 -6.27 11.40 4.37
N VAL A 19 -5.24 11.61 3.56
CA VAL A 19 -3.85 11.71 3.98
C VAL A 19 -3.50 13.19 4.14
N LEU A 20 -3.24 13.61 5.37
CA LEU A 20 -2.81 14.98 5.68
C LEU A 20 -1.32 15.15 5.46
N HIS A 21 -0.54 14.15 5.87
CA HIS A 21 0.89 14.00 5.59
C HIS A 21 1.18 12.55 5.26
N GLY A 22 1.80 12.32 4.12
CA GLY A 22 2.18 10.99 3.64
C GLY A 22 3.70 10.87 3.43
N PHE A 23 4.10 10.01 2.53
CA PHE A 23 5.51 9.67 2.27
C PHE A 23 6.24 10.62 1.31
N GLU A 24 5.60 11.68 0.82
CA GLU A 24 6.11 12.57 -0.23
C GLU A 24 7.41 13.29 0.15
N HIS A 25 7.65 13.50 1.44
CA HIS A 25 8.82 14.18 1.97
C HIS A 25 9.64 13.33 2.94
N ASN A 26 9.60 12.00 2.80
CA ASN A 26 10.30 11.05 3.69
C ASN A 26 9.93 11.24 5.17
N GLU A 27 8.67 11.44 5.44
CA GLU A 27 8.17 11.60 6.80
C GLU A 27 8.28 10.28 7.59
N ASP A 28 8.59 10.38 8.87
CA ASP A 28 8.70 9.22 9.77
C ASP A 28 7.34 8.58 10.08
N ALA A 29 6.26 9.29 9.83
CA ALA A 29 4.90 8.83 10.10
C ALA A 29 3.91 9.41 9.09
N VAL A 30 2.81 8.69 8.92
CA VAL A 30 1.66 9.17 8.15
C VAL A 30 0.65 9.81 9.09
N ILE A 31 0.11 10.97 8.70
CA ILE A 31 -0.99 11.61 9.40
C ILE A 31 -2.25 11.49 8.56
N LEU A 32 -3.22 10.75 9.09
CA LEU A 32 -4.52 10.55 8.47
C LEU A 32 -5.57 11.42 9.12
N ARG A 33 -6.55 11.84 8.32
CA ARG A 33 -7.76 12.47 8.86
C ARG A 33 -8.54 11.45 9.68
N THR A 34 -9.16 11.90 10.78
CA THR A 34 -10.03 11.03 11.58
C THR A 34 -11.26 10.57 10.77
N PRO A 35 -11.74 9.34 10.99
CA PRO A 35 -13.01 8.90 10.42
C PRO A 35 -14.16 9.80 10.86
N PRO A 36 -15.26 9.88 10.09
CA PRO A 36 -16.46 10.57 10.53
C PRO A 36 -17.01 10.05 11.86
N ALA A 37 -17.71 10.90 12.59
CA ALA A 37 -18.35 10.52 13.85
C ALA A 37 -19.28 9.31 13.66
N GLY A 38 -19.25 8.38 14.60
CA GLY A 38 -20.05 7.15 14.55
C GLY A 38 -19.41 6.01 13.75
N MET A 39 -18.24 6.21 13.18
CA MET A 39 -17.46 5.18 12.49
C MET A 39 -16.27 4.71 13.35
N ALA A 40 -15.85 3.49 13.12
CA ALA A 40 -14.67 2.91 13.75
C ALA A 40 -13.60 2.61 12.69
N LEU A 41 -12.33 2.69 13.07
CA LEU A 41 -11.23 2.30 12.23
C LEU A 41 -10.91 0.81 12.45
N VAL A 42 -10.86 0.06 11.35
CA VAL A 42 -10.38 -1.32 11.32
C VAL A 42 -8.95 -1.31 10.80
N GLN A 43 -8.06 -2.00 11.50
CA GLN A 43 -6.66 -2.15 11.08
C GLN A 43 -6.31 -3.63 10.98
N THR A 44 -5.62 -4.00 9.92
CA THR A 44 -5.07 -5.33 9.72
C THR A 44 -3.68 -5.21 9.11
N VAL A 45 -2.86 -6.23 9.28
CA VAL A 45 -1.56 -6.33 8.65
C VAL A 45 -1.27 -7.76 8.24
N ASP A 46 -0.85 -7.94 7.00
CA ASP A 46 -0.44 -9.22 6.44
C ASP A 46 0.86 -9.10 5.67
N VAL A 47 1.70 -10.10 5.80
CA VAL A 47 2.95 -10.21 5.03
C VAL A 47 2.97 -11.56 4.32
N LEU A 48 3.21 -11.54 3.01
CA LEU A 48 3.33 -12.73 2.18
C LEU A 48 4.77 -12.91 1.70
N SER A 49 5.20 -14.16 1.61
CA SER A 49 6.39 -14.54 0.86
C SER A 49 6.10 -14.51 -0.64
N PRO A 50 7.10 -14.21 -1.49
CA PRO A 50 6.92 -14.18 -2.94
C PRO A 50 6.33 -15.48 -3.49
N LEU A 51 5.38 -15.36 -4.40
CA LEU A 51 4.72 -16.45 -5.10
C LEU A 51 4.98 -16.33 -6.61
N GLY A 52 5.59 -17.36 -7.19
CA GLY A 52 5.85 -17.41 -8.64
C GLY A 52 6.92 -16.42 -9.11
N ASN A 53 6.92 -16.16 -10.42
CA ASN A 53 7.97 -15.38 -11.10
C ASN A 53 7.45 -14.04 -11.66
N ASN A 54 6.26 -13.62 -11.30
CA ASN A 54 5.66 -12.38 -11.78
C ASN A 54 5.58 -11.35 -10.63
N PRO A 55 6.49 -10.38 -10.56
CA PRO A 55 6.52 -9.40 -9.48
C PRO A 55 5.24 -8.56 -9.39
N ARG A 56 4.71 -8.15 -10.54
CA ARG A 56 3.47 -7.35 -10.61
C ARG A 56 2.30 -8.10 -10.01
N LEU A 57 2.14 -9.36 -10.41
CA LEU A 57 1.09 -10.23 -9.88
C LEU A 57 1.27 -10.50 -8.40
N PHE A 58 2.50 -10.72 -7.94
CA PHE A 58 2.77 -10.88 -6.52
C PHE A 58 2.32 -9.68 -5.70
N GLY A 59 2.62 -8.46 -6.15
CA GLY A 59 2.14 -7.23 -5.51
C GLY A 59 0.62 -7.14 -5.45
N GLN A 60 -0.05 -7.50 -6.54
CA GLN A 60 -1.51 -7.56 -6.59
C GLN A 60 -2.08 -8.58 -5.59
N VAL A 61 -1.49 -9.76 -5.51
CA VAL A 61 -1.92 -10.81 -4.58
C VAL A 61 -1.71 -10.39 -3.13
N ALA A 62 -0.56 -9.79 -2.80
CA ALA A 62 -0.26 -9.31 -1.45
C ALA A 62 -1.28 -8.25 -0.99
N ALA A 63 -1.58 -7.29 -1.84
CA ALA A 63 -2.58 -6.27 -1.52
C ALA A 63 -3.99 -6.86 -1.40
N ALA A 64 -4.39 -7.73 -2.31
CA ALA A 64 -5.69 -8.39 -2.25
C ALA A 64 -5.85 -9.24 -0.98
N ASN A 65 -4.79 -9.92 -0.56
CA ASN A 65 -4.79 -10.71 0.67
C ASN A 65 -5.03 -9.81 1.90
N ALA A 66 -4.29 -8.71 2.03
CA ALA A 66 -4.47 -7.77 3.14
C ALA A 66 -5.87 -7.12 3.14
N LEU A 67 -6.38 -6.74 1.97
CA LEU A 67 -7.72 -6.17 1.82
C LEU A 67 -8.82 -7.15 2.21
N SER A 68 -8.60 -8.46 2.03
CA SER A 68 -9.61 -9.48 2.34
C SER A 68 -10.04 -9.47 3.81
N ASP A 69 -9.14 -9.18 4.74
CA ASP A 69 -9.46 -9.11 6.15
C ASP A 69 -10.39 -7.92 6.49
N VAL A 70 -10.20 -6.81 5.80
CA VAL A 70 -11.10 -5.64 5.92
C VAL A 70 -12.50 -6.02 5.44
N TYR A 71 -12.61 -6.66 4.29
CA TYR A 71 -13.90 -7.10 3.76
C TYR A 71 -14.57 -8.16 4.64
N ALA A 72 -13.77 -9.06 5.23
CA ALA A 72 -14.28 -10.14 6.08
C ALA A 72 -15.04 -9.61 7.30
N VAL A 73 -14.69 -8.44 7.83
CA VAL A 73 -15.38 -7.80 8.95
C VAL A 73 -16.41 -6.77 8.52
N GLY A 74 -16.71 -6.69 7.23
CA GLY A 74 -17.66 -5.73 6.66
C GLY A 74 -17.13 -4.31 6.56
N GLY A 75 -15.82 -4.12 6.65
CA GLY A 75 -15.15 -2.83 6.51
C GLY A 75 -15.06 -2.36 5.06
N VAL A 76 -14.81 -1.07 4.91
CA VAL A 76 -14.53 -0.45 3.61
C VAL A 76 -13.07 0.01 3.62
N PRO A 77 -12.23 -0.44 2.65
CA PRO A 77 -10.85 0.00 2.57
C PRO A 77 -10.74 1.52 2.50
N TRP A 78 -9.90 2.10 3.34
CA TRP A 78 -9.78 3.55 3.48
C TRP A 78 -8.37 4.06 3.20
N SER A 79 -7.37 3.46 3.83
CA SER A 79 -5.96 3.74 3.60
C SER A 79 -5.15 2.45 3.65
N ALA A 80 -3.97 2.46 3.06
CA ALA A 80 -3.03 1.36 3.09
C ALA A 80 -1.60 1.87 3.31
N MET A 81 -0.76 1.03 3.89
CA MET A 81 0.68 1.24 4.00
C MET A 81 1.40 -0.04 3.55
N ASN A 82 2.56 0.11 2.95
CA ASN A 82 3.39 -1.02 2.60
C ASN A 82 4.27 -1.44 3.77
N ILE A 83 4.38 -2.75 3.99
CA ILE A 83 5.45 -3.34 4.78
C ILE A 83 6.22 -4.26 3.84
N ALA A 84 7.48 -3.94 3.59
CA ALA A 84 8.29 -4.67 2.63
C ALA A 84 9.67 -4.99 3.20
N ALA A 85 10.07 -6.25 3.09
CA ALA A 85 11.44 -6.70 3.29
C ALA A 85 11.96 -7.17 1.93
N PHE A 86 12.89 -6.42 1.36
CA PHE A 86 13.40 -6.66 0.02
C PHE A 86 14.91 -6.92 0.02
N PRO A 87 15.37 -8.05 -0.56
CA PRO A 87 16.79 -8.40 -0.61
C PRO A 87 17.51 -7.57 -1.68
N ALA A 88 17.78 -6.32 -1.40
CA ALA A 88 18.30 -5.34 -2.36
C ALA A 88 19.66 -5.70 -2.98
N GLN A 89 20.40 -6.61 -2.36
CA GLN A 89 21.69 -7.09 -2.90
C GLN A 89 21.53 -8.21 -3.94
N ASP A 90 20.44 -8.96 -3.86
CA ASP A 90 20.24 -10.17 -4.66
C ASP A 90 19.24 -9.99 -5.80
N VAL A 91 18.37 -8.99 -5.72
CA VAL A 91 17.28 -8.79 -6.66
C VAL A 91 17.30 -7.34 -7.18
N PRO A 92 17.13 -7.13 -8.51
CA PRO A 92 17.08 -5.79 -9.09
C PRO A 92 15.98 -4.93 -8.49
N LEU A 93 16.25 -3.63 -8.37
CA LEU A 93 15.33 -2.65 -7.79
C LEU A 93 14.02 -2.51 -8.61
N GLU A 94 14.12 -2.75 -9.91
CA GLU A 94 12.98 -2.74 -10.83
C GLU A 94 11.94 -3.81 -10.47
N VAL A 95 12.39 -4.96 -9.93
CA VAL A 95 11.51 -6.02 -9.44
C VAL A 95 10.68 -5.50 -8.25
N PHE A 96 11.34 -4.81 -7.32
CA PHE A 96 10.65 -4.19 -6.18
C PHE A 96 9.65 -3.13 -6.63
N ALA A 97 10.03 -2.29 -7.58
CA ALA A 97 9.12 -1.29 -8.16
C ALA A 97 7.86 -1.92 -8.78
N GLU A 98 8.01 -3.05 -9.50
CA GLU A 98 6.89 -3.78 -10.07
C GLU A 98 5.97 -4.39 -9.00
N ILE A 99 6.53 -4.91 -7.91
CA ILE A 99 5.75 -5.42 -6.77
C ILE A 99 4.90 -4.28 -6.17
N LEU A 100 5.53 -3.15 -5.87
CA LEU A 100 4.82 -2.01 -5.29
C LEU A 100 3.75 -1.45 -6.23
N ALA A 101 4.05 -1.40 -7.53
CA ALA A 101 3.09 -0.94 -8.53
C ALA A 101 1.88 -1.87 -8.64
N GLY A 102 2.08 -3.18 -8.59
CA GLY A 102 0.99 -4.16 -8.56
C GLY A 102 0.11 -4.02 -7.31
N GLY A 103 0.73 -3.82 -6.15
CA GLY A 103 0.02 -3.55 -4.91
C GLY A 103 -0.81 -2.27 -4.99
N LEU A 104 -0.23 -1.19 -5.52
CA LEU A 104 -0.92 0.08 -5.70
C LEU A 104 -2.17 -0.05 -6.59
N GLU A 105 -2.10 -0.82 -7.67
CA GLU A 105 -3.26 -1.06 -8.55
C GLU A 105 -4.47 -1.59 -7.76
N LYS A 106 -4.23 -2.57 -6.86
CA LYS A 106 -5.31 -3.16 -6.06
C LYS A 106 -5.80 -2.24 -4.96
N ILE A 107 -4.91 -1.46 -4.36
CA ILE A 107 -5.29 -0.43 -3.36
C ILE A 107 -6.21 0.61 -4.01
N VAL A 108 -5.86 1.11 -5.19
CA VAL A 108 -6.65 2.09 -5.93
C VAL A 108 -7.99 1.49 -6.38
N GLU A 109 -7.98 0.25 -6.90
CA GLU A 109 -9.19 -0.48 -7.29
C GLU A 109 -10.18 -0.63 -6.12
N ALA A 110 -9.66 -0.85 -4.92
CA ALA A 110 -10.47 -0.94 -3.69
C ALA A 110 -10.97 0.42 -3.17
N GLY A 111 -10.57 1.52 -3.77
CA GLY A 111 -10.93 2.86 -3.33
C GLY A 111 -10.15 3.35 -2.11
N ALA A 112 -9.07 2.69 -1.74
CA ALA A 112 -8.19 3.10 -0.66
C ALA A 112 -7.08 4.02 -1.16
N VAL A 113 -6.45 4.75 -0.23
CA VAL A 113 -5.32 5.63 -0.49
C VAL A 113 -4.05 5.01 0.07
N LEU A 114 -3.00 4.89 -0.75
CA LEU A 114 -1.69 4.50 -0.25
C LEU A 114 -1.08 5.69 0.51
N ALA A 115 -0.91 5.53 1.81
CA ALA A 115 -0.50 6.60 2.71
C ALA A 115 1.00 6.58 3.05
N GLY A 116 1.66 5.44 2.89
CA GLY A 116 3.08 5.32 3.20
C GLY A 116 3.56 3.88 3.27
N GLY A 117 4.73 3.69 3.90
CA GLY A 117 5.37 2.40 4.11
C GLY A 117 6.71 2.24 3.44
#